data_c153d261e4684e4b3e8959e20d764f8a
#
_entry.id   c153d261e4684e4b3e8959e20d764f8a
#
_cell.length_a   1.000
_cell.length_b   1.000
_cell.length_c   1.000
_cell.angle_alpha   90.00
_cell.angle_beta   90.00
_cell.angle_gamma   90.00
#
_symmetry.space_group_name_H-M   'P 1'
#
loop_
_entity.id
_entity.type
_entity.pdbx_description
1 polymer ?
#
loop_
_entity_poly.entity_id
_entity_poly.type
_entity_poly.pdbx_seq_one_letter_code
_entity_poly.pdbx_strand_id
1 'polypeptide(L)'
;MERILDPRPRRRYPAGYGRVYPVADYEPWRIDTEFAALYRRVVEHTKVDIYRCYELWRLAGQAAKLPGDLLEVGVWRGGTAALLAARVARRVGAYNGNGFGAKRVFLADTFSGVVKAGAHDAYYRGGEHADTSPEIVRRLLEDLELENAELLCGVFPDETGDRIRTRRFSLVHIDVDVYQSARDTVEWVWPQLALGGMVVYDDYGFYGCEGVTRLVNEEYERSDRLVMHNLNGHAVVTKLR
;
A
#
# COMPACT_ATOMS: atom_id res chain seq x y z
N MET A 1 10.48 -24.25 -23.78
CA MET A 1 10.45 -23.31 -22.64
C MET A 1 11.51 -22.25 -22.90
N GLU A 2 11.14 -21.19 -23.61
CA GLU A 2 12.04 -20.05 -23.86
C GLU A 2 12.33 -19.37 -22.53
N ARG A 3 13.61 -19.35 -22.14
CA ARG A 3 14.06 -18.52 -21.03
C ARG A 3 13.92 -17.06 -21.46
N ILE A 4 13.00 -16.33 -20.85
CA ILE A 4 12.95 -14.88 -20.98
C ILE A 4 14.31 -14.37 -20.45
N LEU A 5 15.18 -13.97 -21.38
CA LEU A 5 16.47 -13.35 -21.05
C LEU A 5 16.19 -11.92 -20.62
N ASP A 6 16.25 -11.65 -19.31
CA ASP A 6 16.23 -10.29 -18.81
C ASP A 6 17.50 -9.56 -19.28
N PRO A 7 17.39 -8.48 -20.08
CA PRO A 7 18.54 -7.74 -20.61
C PRO A 7 19.30 -6.92 -19.54
N ARG A 8 18.76 -6.83 -18.30
CA ARG A 8 19.41 -6.09 -17.22
C ARG A 8 20.55 -6.90 -16.60
N PRO A 9 21.62 -6.26 -16.10
CA PRO A 9 22.76 -6.96 -15.51
C PRO A 9 22.29 -7.86 -14.36
N ARG A 10 22.80 -9.11 -14.33
CA ARG A 10 22.48 -10.09 -13.30
C ARG A 10 22.92 -9.56 -11.94
N ARG A 11 21.97 -9.08 -11.14
CA ARG A 11 22.19 -8.79 -9.73
C ARG A 11 22.47 -10.11 -9.02
N ARG A 12 23.54 -10.18 -8.21
CA ARG A 12 23.73 -11.33 -7.32
C ARG A 12 22.83 -11.17 -6.12
N TYR A 13 21.93 -12.11 -5.94
CA TYR A 13 21.04 -12.17 -4.79
C TYR A 13 21.59 -13.18 -3.76
N PRO A 14 21.36 -12.96 -2.46
CA PRO A 14 21.61 -13.96 -1.43
C PRO A 14 20.64 -15.14 -1.57
N ALA A 15 20.88 -16.21 -0.79
CA ALA A 15 19.99 -17.37 -0.76
C ALA A 15 18.55 -16.96 -0.41
N GLY A 16 17.57 -17.52 -1.12
CA GLY A 16 16.15 -17.21 -0.94
C GLY A 16 15.66 -16.01 -1.74
N TYR A 17 16.54 -15.20 -2.34
CA TYR A 17 16.17 -14.08 -3.20
C TYR A 17 16.51 -14.37 -4.66
N GLY A 18 15.68 -13.86 -5.54
CA GLY A 18 15.83 -13.94 -6.97
C GLY A 18 14.74 -13.12 -7.64
N ARG A 19 14.85 -12.92 -8.95
CA ARG A 19 13.79 -12.23 -9.67
C ARG A 19 12.63 -13.19 -9.95
N VAL A 20 11.44 -12.81 -9.50
CA VAL A 20 10.18 -13.49 -9.84
C VAL A 20 9.63 -12.89 -11.13
N TYR A 21 9.18 -13.75 -12.05
CA TYR A 21 8.53 -13.34 -13.30
C TYR A 21 7.13 -13.94 -13.32
N PRO A 22 6.07 -13.13 -13.53
CA PRO A 22 4.74 -13.66 -13.74
C PRO A 22 4.72 -14.44 -15.07
N VAL A 23 3.97 -15.54 -15.10
CA VAL A 23 3.83 -16.41 -16.29
C VAL A 23 2.42 -16.36 -16.88
N ALA A 24 1.47 -15.67 -16.26
CA ALA A 24 0.12 -15.50 -16.75
C ALA A 24 0.08 -14.43 -17.85
N ASP A 25 -0.76 -14.64 -18.86
CA ASP A 25 -0.88 -13.75 -20.03
C ASP A 25 -2.03 -12.73 -19.89
N TYR A 26 -2.81 -12.79 -18.80
CA TYR A 26 -3.93 -11.89 -18.59
C TYR A 26 -3.47 -10.54 -18.05
N GLU A 27 -3.70 -9.47 -18.82
CA GLU A 27 -3.31 -8.09 -18.51
C GLU A 27 -4.54 -7.19 -18.28
N PRO A 28 -5.29 -7.37 -17.16
CA PRO A 28 -6.55 -6.66 -16.93
C PRO A 28 -6.39 -5.14 -16.81
N TRP A 29 -5.22 -4.64 -16.41
CA TRP A 29 -4.92 -3.21 -16.35
C TRP A 29 -4.96 -2.52 -17.71
N ARG A 30 -4.84 -3.26 -18.82
CA ARG A 30 -4.94 -2.70 -20.20
C ARG A 30 -6.39 -2.48 -20.63
N ILE A 31 -7.30 -3.30 -20.14
CA ILE A 31 -8.73 -3.25 -20.51
C ILE A 31 -9.60 -2.53 -19.49
N ASP A 32 -9.12 -2.31 -18.27
CA ASP A 32 -9.76 -1.43 -17.27
C ASP A 32 -9.46 0.03 -17.66
N THR A 33 -10.37 0.61 -18.46
CA THR A 33 -10.18 1.96 -19.01
C THR A 33 -10.12 3.04 -17.94
N GLU A 34 -10.82 2.83 -16.82
CA GLU A 34 -10.83 3.76 -15.68
C GLU A 34 -9.45 3.75 -14.98
N PHE A 35 -8.94 2.58 -14.65
CA PHE A 35 -7.61 2.44 -14.11
C PHE A 35 -6.54 2.99 -15.04
N ALA A 36 -6.56 2.58 -16.32
CA ALA A 36 -5.57 2.97 -17.29
C ALA A 36 -5.51 4.50 -17.52
N ALA A 37 -6.67 5.18 -17.50
CA ALA A 37 -6.73 6.63 -17.63
C ALA A 37 -6.13 7.33 -16.40
N LEU A 38 -6.44 6.85 -15.20
CA LEU A 38 -5.90 7.42 -13.97
C LEU A 38 -4.42 7.11 -13.80
N TYR A 39 -3.99 5.85 -14.06
CA TYR A 39 -2.61 5.42 -13.90
C TYR A 39 -1.65 6.26 -14.75
N ARG A 40 -2.01 6.62 -15.99
CA ARG A 40 -1.21 7.54 -16.82
C ARG A 40 -0.98 8.91 -16.19
N ARG A 41 -1.89 9.37 -15.33
CA ARG A 41 -1.76 10.67 -14.64
C ARG A 41 -0.89 10.59 -13.38
N VAL A 42 -0.79 9.40 -12.78
CA VAL A 42 -0.14 9.22 -11.48
C VAL A 42 1.17 8.42 -11.54
N VAL A 43 1.54 7.86 -12.69
CA VAL A 43 2.71 6.98 -12.83
C VAL A 43 4.03 7.65 -12.41
N GLU A 44 4.19 8.97 -12.61
CA GLU A 44 5.35 9.73 -12.16
C GLU A 44 5.30 10.11 -10.66
N HIS A 45 4.19 9.79 -10.00
CA HIS A 45 3.93 10.05 -8.60
C HIS A 45 3.98 8.79 -7.73
N THR A 46 4.44 7.66 -8.27
CA THR A 46 4.61 6.41 -7.52
C THR A 46 5.87 5.67 -7.94
N LYS A 47 6.45 4.92 -7.02
CA LYS A 47 7.54 3.95 -7.28
C LYS A 47 7.00 2.53 -7.40
N VAL A 48 5.72 2.35 -7.11
CA VAL A 48 5.01 1.07 -7.19
C VAL A 48 4.72 0.74 -8.65
N ASP A 49 5.04 -0.47 -9.07
CA ASP A 49 4.81 -0.90 -10.46
C ASP A 49 3.31 -1.09 -10.78
N ILE A 50 3.02 -1.24 -12.09
CA ILE A 50 1.63 -1.33 -12.57
C ILE A 50 0.87 -2.53 -12.00
N TYR A 51 1.55 -3.65 -11.72
CA TYR A 51 0.93 -4.86 -11.19
C TYR A 51 0.41 -4.64 -9.78
N ARG A 52 1.25 -4.08 -8.89
CA ARG A 52 0.89 -3.71 -7.51
C ARG A 52 -0.11 -2.56 -7.49
N CYS A 53 0.05 -1.53 -8.33
CA CYS A 53 -0.93 -0.45 -8.47
C CYS A 53 -2.31 -0.99 -8.87
N TYR A 54 -2.37 -1.93 -9.82
CA TYR A 54 -3.64 -2.52 -10.23
C TYR A 54 -4.23 -3.43 -9.15
N GLU A 55 -3.41 -4.15 -8.43
CA GLU A 55 -3.84 -4.94 -7.28
C GLU A 55 -4.47 -4.05 -6.20
N LEU A 56 -3.81 -2.95 -5.81
CA LEU A 56 -4.37 -1.97 -4.87
C LEU A 56 -5.71 -1.41 -5.35
N TRP A 57 -5.82 -1.07 -6.65
CA TRP A 57 -7.06 -0.64 -7.28
C TRP A 57 -8.17 -1.68 -7.11
N ARG A 58 -7.87 -2.95 -7.31
CA ARG A 58 -8.84 -4.06 -7.16
C ARG A 58 -9.21 -4.30 -5.70
N LEU A 59 -8.22 -4.30 -4.80
CA LEU A 59 -8.43 -4.49 -3.36
C LEU A 59 -9.24 -3.34 -2.75
N ALA A 60 -8.98 -2.09 -3.13
CA ALA A 60 -9.79 -0.94 -2.71
C ALA A 60 -11.26 -1.10 -3.14
N GLY A 61 -11.49 -1.61 -4.36
CA GLY A 61 -12.84 -1.94 -4.82
C GLY A 61 -13.53 -3.06 -4.02
N GLN A 62 -12.78 -4.03 -3.48
CA GLN A 62 -13.32 -5.05 -2.57
C GLN A 62 -13.55 -4.47 -1.17
N ALA A 63 -12.59 -3.71 -0.65
CA ALA A 63 -12.69 -3.05 0.65
C ALA A 63 -13.87 -2.07 0.73
N ALA A 64 -14.29 -1.51 -0.40
CA ALA A 64 -15.49 -0.67 -0.46
C ALA A 64 -16.78 -1.39 -0.02
N LYS A 65 -16.80 -2.72 0.01
CA LYS A 65 -17.92 -3.55 0.47
C LYS A 65 -17.92 -3.80 1.98
N LEU A 66 -16.88 -3.39 2.70
CA LEU A 66 -16.70 -3.58 4.13
C LEU A 66 -16.90 -2.26 4.87
N PRO A 67 -17.24 -2.26 6.17
CA PRO A 67 -17.28 -1.04 6.97
C PRO A 67 -15.88 -0.47 7.19
N GLY A 68 -15.77 0.86 7.29
CA GLY A 68 -14.53 1.56 7.59
C GLY A 68 -13.89 2.22 6.38
N ASP A 69 -12.91 3.04 6.66
CA ASP A 69 -12.16 3.88 5.74
C ASP A 69 -10.93 3.14 5.18
N LEU A 70 -10.12 3.83 4.38
CA LEU A 70 -8.82 3.36 3.94
C LEU A 70 -7.71 4.17 4.61
N LEU A 71 -6.54 3.55 4.77
CA LEU A 71 -5.33 4.19 5.25
C LEU A 71 -4.15 3.77 4.35
N GLU A 72 -3.33 4.74 4.00
CA GLU A 72 -2.00 4.49 3.42
C GLU A 72 -0.94 5.10 4.33
N VAL A 73 0.11 4.34 4.62
CA VAL A 73 1.28 4.79 5.39
C VAL A 73 2.51 4.61 4.52
N GLY A 74 3.19 5.73 4.22
CA GLY A 74 4.18 5.85 3.16
C GLY A 74 3.51 6.26 1.85
N VAL A 75 3.39 7.58 1.64
CA VAL A 75 2.61 8.15 0.53
C VAL A 75 3.51 8.66 -0.59
N TRP A 76 4.74 9.05 -0.24
CA TRP A 76 5.71 9.67 -1.13
C TRP A 76 5.08 10.83 -1.93
N ARG A 77 4.89 10.69 -3.25
CA ARG A 77 4.29 11.73 -4.11
C ARG A 77 2.79 11.52 -4.38
N GLY A 78 2.16 10.52 -3.77
CA GLY A 78 0.71 10.36 -3.75
C GLY A 78 0.10 9.54 -4.89
N GLY A 79 0.89 8.83 -5.70
CA GLY A 79 0.35 8.10 -6.85
C GLY A 79 -0.57 6.95 -6.47
N THR A 80 -0.18 6.09 -5.54
CA THR A 80 -1.00 5.01 -4.98
C THR A 80 -2.17 5.57 -4.17
N ALA A 81 -1.93 6.63 -3.39
CA ALA A 81 -2.96 7.36 -2.66
C ALA A 81 -4.11 7.82 -3.58
N ALA A 82 -3.76 8.41 -4.72
CA ALA A 82 -4.74 8.87 -5.70
C ALA A 82 -5.53 7.69 -6.33
N LEU A 83 -4.87 6.55 -6.59
CA LEU A 83 -5.57 5.33 -7.05
C LEU A 83 -6.58 4.84 -6.01
N LEU A 84 -6.19 4.75 -4.74
CA LEU A 84 -7.05 4.34 -3.65
C LEU A 84 -8.24 5.30 -3.49
N ALA A 85 -7.98 6.62 -3.43
CA ALA A 85 -8.99 7.65 -3.26
C ALA A 85 -10.02 7.65 -4.40
N ALA A 86 -9.55 7.66 -5.65
CA ALA A 86 -10.42 7.62 -6.82
C ALA A 86 -11.29 6.35 -6.86
N ARG A 87 -10.70 5.20 -6.49
CA ARG A 87 -11.42 3.93 -6.53
C ARG A 87 -12.61 3.89 -5.59
N VAL A 88 -12.49 4.49 -4.41
CA VAL A 88 -13.58 4.49 -3.42
C VAL A 88 -14.49 5.70 -3.54
N ALA A 89 -14.04 6.85 -4.04
CA ALA A 89 -14.87 8.02 -4.28
C ALA A 89 -16.01 7.75 -5.26
N ARG A 90 -15.73 7.07 -6.38
CA ARG A 90 -16.71 6.81 -7.46
C ARG A 90 -17.79 5.79 -7.12
N ARG A 91 -17.63 5.02 -6.05
CA ARG A 91 -18.64 4.03 -5.66
C ARG A 91 -19.75 4.55 -4.76
N VAL A 92 -19.61 5.77 -4.27
CA VAL A 92 -20.63 6.41 -3.43
C VAL A 92 -21.97 6.59 -4.15
N GLY A 93 -21.94 6.80 -5.47
CA GLY A 93 -23.17 6.97 -6.27
C GLY A 93 -23.75 5.69 -6.89
N ALA A 94 -22.96 4.60 -6.97
CA ALA A 94 -23.31 3.39 -7.71
C ALA A 94 -23.74 2.20 -6.83
N TYR A 95 -23.51 2.28 -5.52
CA TYR A 95 -23.77 1.15 -4.61
C TYR A 95 -24.91 1.45 -3.63
N ASN A 96 -26.14 1.46 -4.15
CA ASN A 96 -27.36 1.69 -3.37
C ASN A 96 -27.82 0.47 -2.54
N GLY A 97 -26.95 -0.50 -2.23
CA GLY A 97 -27.38 -1.75 -1.63
C GLY A 97 -26.88 -2.10 -0.23
N ASN A 98 -25.70 -1.66 0.19
CA ASN A 98 -25.05 -2.19 1.42
C ASN A 98 -24.81 -1.17 2.56
N GLY A 99 -25.36 0.04 2.49
CA GLY A 99 -25.43 0.94 3.67
C GLY A 99 -24.13 1.54 4.19
N PHE A 100 -22.97 1.30 3.55
CA PHE A 100 -21.72 1.94 3.93
C PHE A 100 -21.54 3.25 3.14
N GLY A 101 -21.51 4.38 3.85
CA GLY A 101 -21.37 5.74 3.29
C GLY A 101 -20.04 5.95 2.52
N ALA A 102 -19.84 7.19 2.07
CA ALA A 102 -18.61 7.62 1.42
C ALA A 102 -17.38 7.27 2.26
N LYS A 103 -16.38 6.62 1.65
CA LYS A 103 -15.13 6.28 2.33
C LYS A 103 -14.13 7.41 2.23
N ARG A 104 -13.45 7.67 3.33
CA ARG A 104 -12.26 8.52 3.36
C ARG A 104 -11.01 7.68 3.17
N VAL A 105 -9.96 8.32 2.69
CA VAL A 105 -8.63 7.74 2.60
C VAL A 105 -7.68 8.63 3.40
N PHE A 106 -7.11 8.08 4.46
CA PHE A 106 -6.12 8.76 5.28
C PHE A 106 -4.73 8.46 4.73
N LEU A 107 -3.90 9.49 4.60
CA LEU A 107 -2.61 9.45 3.91
C LEU A 107 -1.52 9.91 4.88
N ALA A 108 -0.85 8.96 5.52
CA ALA A 108 0.17 9.23 6.52
C ALA A 108 1.58 9.16 5.92
N ASP A 109 2.35 10.24 6.05
CA ASP A 109 3.74 10.30 5.63
C ASP A 109 4.50 11.33 6.47
N THR A 110 5.79 11.08 6.70
CA THR A 110 6.68 12.03 7.36
C THR A 110 7.06 13.18 6.46
N PHE A 111 7.04 12.98 5.14
CA PHE A 111 7.60 13.86 4.12
C PHE A 111 9.07 14.23 4.37
N SER A 112 9.74 13.40 5.16
CA SER A 112 11.17 13.52 5.52
C SER A 112 11.93 12.25 5.18
N GLY A 113 11.29 11.32 4.47
CA GLY A 113 11.83 10.02 4.08
C GLY A 113 11.64 8.94 5.13
N VAL A 114 12.32 7.80 4.92
CA VAL A 114 12.25 6.62 5.79
C VAL A 114 12.65 6.95 7.22
N VAL A 115 11.88 6.45 8.18
CA VAL A 115 12.13 6.59 9.61
C VAL A 115 12.16 5.22 10.29
N LYS A 116 12.77 5.14 11.49
CA LYS A 116 12.88 3.93 12.31
C LYS A 116 13.61 2.76 11.63
N ALA A 117 14.51 3.03 10.67
CA ALA A 117 15.41 2.02 10.14
C ALA A 117 16.26 1.43 11.29
N GLY A 118 16.39 0.11 11.33
CA GLY A 118 16.99 -0.58 12.47
C GLY A 118 17.81 -1.82 12.10
N ALA A 119 18.03 -2.70 13.07
CA ALA A 119 18.89 -3.87 12.93
C ALA A 119 18.36 -4.90 11.89
N HIS A 120 17.09 -4.84 11.53
CA HIS A 120 16.47 -5.74 10.54
C HIS A 120 16.54 -5.19 9.12
N ASP A 121 17.01 -3.96 8.93
CA ASP A 121 16.98 -3.23 7.67
C ASP A 121 18.40 -3.03 7.14
N ALA A 122 18.83 -3.94 6.26
CA ALA A 122 20.23 -3.96 5.79
C ALA A 122 20.56 -2.80 4.85
N TYR A 123 19.59 -2.28 4.12
CA TYR A 123 19.75 -1.25 3.09
C TYR A 123 19.45 0.16 3.60
N TYR A 124 18.30 0.36 4.23
CA TYR A 124 17.81 1.65 4.70
C TYR A 124 18.56 2.14 5.95
N ARG A 125 18.76 3.46 6.03
CA ARG A 125 19.46 4.13 7.14
C ARG A 125 18.65 5.27 7.75
N GLY A 126 17.61 5.71 7.05
CA GLY A 126 16.75 6.85 7.38
C GLY A 126 17.01 8.03 6.47
N GLY A 127 15.92 8.69 6.07
CA GLY A 127 15.92 9.83 5.16
C GLY A 127 15.85 9.48 3.68
N GLU A 128 15.86 8.21 3.28
CA GLU A 128 15.64 7.82 1.90
C GLU A 128 14.21 8.22 1.49
N HIS A 129 13.99 8.48 0.20
CA HIS A 129 12.68 8.88 -0.35
C HIS A 129 12.15 10.24 0.15
N ALA A 130 13.02 11.13 0.65
CA ALA A 130 12.65 12.48 1.10
C ALA A 130 12.39 13.47 -0.07
N ASP A 131 12.46 13.02 -1.31
CA ASP A 131 12.21 13.84 -2.51
C ASP A 131 10.70 14.02 -2.78
N THR A 132 9.96 14.43 -1.75
CA THR A 132 8.51 14.62 -1.73
C THR A 132 8.12 15.78 -0.80
N SER A 133 6.85 16.17 -0.81
CA SER A 133 6.28 17.13 0.17
C SER A 133 4.75 17.00 0.24
N PRO A 134 4.12 17.50 1.33
CA PRO A 134 2.67 17.57 1.41
C PRO A 134 2.03 18.36 0.26
N GLU A 135 2.72 19.38 -0.25
CA GLU A 135 2.24 20.25 -1.33
C GLU A 135 2.15 19.49 -2.66
N ILE A 136 3.12 18.60 -2.94
CA ILE A 136 3.09 17.74 -4.14
C ILE A 136 1.86 16.85 -4.10
N VAL A 137 1.59 16.21 -2.95
CA VAL A 137 0.44 15.32 -2.80
C VAL A 137 -0.89 16.09 -2.87
N ARG A 138 -1.00 17.23 -2.16
CA ARG A 138 -2.22 18.07 -2.23
C ARG A 138 -2.53 18.49 -3.65
N ARG A 139 -1.52 19.00 -4.38
CA ARG A 139 -1.70 19.42 -5.78
C ARG A 139 -2.19 18.25 -6.65
N LEU A 140 -1.60 17.08 -6.51
CA LEU A 140 -2.05 15.89 -7.26
C LEU A 140 -3.52 15.56 -6.97
N LEU A 141 -3.92 15.57 -5.70
CA LEU A 141 -5.30 15.29 -5.28
C LEU A 141 -6.28 16.35 -5.79
N GLU A 142 -5.91 17.63 -5.75
CA GLU A 142 -6.68 18.75 -6.29
C GLU A 142 -6.85 18.65 -7.81
N ASP A 143 -5.76 18.39 -8.56
CA ASP A 143 -5.76 18.20 -10.01
C ASP A 143 -6.63 17.00 -10.44
N LEU A 144 -6.83 16.01 -9.55
CA LEU A 144 -7.66 14.85 -9.76
C LEU A 144 -9.07 14.97 -9.15
N GLU A 145 -9.40 16.09 -8.51
CA GLU A 145 -10.68 16.35 -7.84
C GLU A 145 -11.04 15.30 -6.78
N LEU A 146 -10.03 14.89 -5.96
CA LEU A 146 -10.15 13.84 -4.95
C LEU A 146 -10.30 14.45 -3.54
N GLU A 147 -11.52 14.85 -3.18
CA GLU A 147 -11.85 15.48 -1.89
C GLU A 147 -11.97 14.50 -0.71
N ASN A 148 -11.98 13.20 -0.97
CA ASN A 148 -12.13 12.16 0.04
C ASN A 148 -10.82 11.71 0.68
N ALA A 149 -9.69 12.34 0.36
CA ALA A 149 -8.37 12.08 0.91
C ALA A 149 -7.98 13.12 1.97
N GLU A 150 -7.30 12.67 3.04
CA GLU A 150 -6.83 13.53 4.15
C GLU A 150 -5.39 13.21 4.50
N LEU A 151 -4.49 14.22 4.46
CA LEU A 151 -3.09 14.07 4.81
C LEU A 151 -2.86 14.11 6.33
N LEU A 152 -2.04 13.19 6.79
CA LEU A 152 -1.53 13.07 8.15
C LEU A 152 -0.01 13.23 8.10
N CYS A 153 0.48 14.47 8.21
CA CYS A 153 1.91 14.78 8.13
C CYS A 153 2.59 14.51 9.47
N GLY A 154 3.55 13.60 9.49
CA GLY A 154 4.31 13.18 10.67
C GLY A 154 4.48 11.68 10.76
N VAL A 155 5.20 11.22 11.78
CA VAL A 155 5.47 9.80 12.03
C VAL A 155 4.17 9.07 12.45
N PHE A 156 3.79 8.07 11.66
CA PHE A 156 2.65 7.22 12.01
C PHE A 156 3.14 5.95 12.74
N PRO A 157 2.45 5.49 13.81
CA PRO A 157 1.29 6.13 14.44
C PRO A 157 1.64 7.20 15.50
N ASP A 158 2.91 7.39 15.84
CA ASP A 158 3.39 8.08 17.05
C ASP A 158 2.87 9.52 17.15
N GLU A 159 2.88 10.27 16.03
CA GLU A 159 2.50 11.68 16.00
C GLU A 159 1.10 11.90 15.42
N THR A 160 0.65 11.00 14.53
CA THR A 160 -0.57 11.25 13.76
C THR A 160 -1.70 10.26 14.02
N GLY A 161 -1.41 9.12 14.64
CA GLY A 161 -2.40 8.06 14.90
C GLY A 161 -3.59 8.52 15.73
N ASP A 162 -3.39 9.37 16.73
CA ASP A 162 -4.46 9.86 17.61
C ASP A 162 -5.55 10.64 16.86
N ARG A 163 -5.21 11.30 15.74
CA ARG A 163 -6.18 12.04 14.91
C ARG A 163 -7.25 11.13 14.30
N ILE A 164 -6.94 9.85 14.11
CA ILE A 164 -7.83 8.87 13.47
C ILE A 164 -8.11 7.65 14.35
N ARG A 165 -7.79 7.71 15.65
CA ARG A 165 -7.94 6.60 16.61
C ARG A 165 -9.35 6.02 16.69
N THR A 166 -10.37 6.83 16.45
CA THR A 166 -11.78 6.40 16.48
C THR A 166 -12.28 5.84 15.14
N ARG A 167 -11.45 5.85 14.12
CA ARG A 167 -11.80 5.32 12.80
C ARG A 167 -11.68 3.80 12.77
N ARG A 168 -12.46 3.21 11.88
CA ARG A 168 -12.35 1.80 11.50
C ARG A 168 -11.81 1.73 10.07
N PHE A 169 -11.03 0.71 9.77
CA PHE A 169 -10.42 0.55 8.44
C PHE A 169 -10.89 -0.72 7.77
N SER A 170 -11.05 -0.67 6.45
CA SER A 170 -11.34 -1.83 5.59
C SER A 170 -10.15 -2.24 4.72
N LEU A 171 -9.24 -1.29 4.45
CA LEU A 171 -7.96 -1.52 3.77
C LEU A 171 -6.90 -0.60 4.36
N VAL A 172 -5.74 -1.17 4.64
CA VAL A 172 -4.53 -0.43 5.03
C VAL A 172 -3.41 -0.84 4.10
N HIS A 173 -2.78 0.12 3.44
CA HIS A 173 -1.57 -0.07 2.63
C HIS A 173 -0.36 0.43 3.42
N ILE A 174 0.65 -0.42 3.57
CA ILE A 174 1.89 -0.14 4.32
C ILE A 174 3.05 -0.21 3.33
N ASP A 175 3.62 0.95 3.02
CA ASP A 175 4.72 1.17 2.07
C ASP A 175 5.79 2.04 2.75
N VAL A 176 6.53 1.43 3.67
CA VAL A 176 7.44 2.14 4.59
C VAL A 176 8.86 1.55 4.61
N ASP A 177 9.13 0.55 3.78
CA ASP A 177 10.44 -0.05 3.50
C ASP A 177 11.12 -0.80 4.69
N VAL A 178 10.77 -0.50 5.95
CA VAL A 178 11.50 -0.94 7.13
C VAL A 178 10.64 -1.66 8.16
N TYR A 179 11.26 -2.57 8.90
CA TYR A 179 10.61 -3.44 9.89
C TYR A 179 9.81 -2.67 10.93
N GLN A 180 10.47 -1.69 11.61
CA GLN A 180 9.86 -1.07 12.79
C GLN A 180 8.68 -0.18 12.42
N SER A 181 8.77 0.61 11.35
CA SER A 181 7.65 1.43 10.88
C SER A 181 6.46 0.57 10.44
N ALA A 182 6.71 -0.54 9.73
CA ALA A 182 5.66 -1.45 9.31
C ALA A 182 5.00 -2.15 10.52
N ARG A 183 5.80 -2.59 11.50
CA ARG A 183 5.32 -3.21 12.73
C ARG A 183 4.46 -2.28 13.57
N ASP A 184 4.96 -1.08 13.86
CA ASP A 184 4.20 -0.09 14.65
C ASP A 184 2.87 0.24 13.97
N THR A 185 2.87 0.33 12.63
CA THR A 185 1.67 0.56 11.85
C THR A 185 0.66 -0.57 11.99
N VAL A 186 1.07 -1.82 11.75
CA VAL A 186 0.14 -2.95 11.80
C VAL A 186 -0.38 -3.19 13.23
N GLU A 187 0.46 -3.08 14.24
CA GLU A 187 0.05 -3.21 15.64
C GLU A 187 -1.00 -2.15 16.02
N TRP A 188 -0.85 -0.92 15.53
CA TRP A 188 -1.79 0.16 15.77
C TRP A 188 -3.12 -0.03 15.01
N VAL A 189 -3.08 -0.41 13.72
CA VAL A 189 -4.31 -0.51 12.90
C VAL A 189 -5.10 -1.80 13.16
N TRP A 190 -4.46 -2.87 13.62
CA TRP A 190 -5.09 -4.20 13.72
C TRP A 190 -6.36 -4.22 14.57
N PRO A 191 -6.42 -3.61 15.77
CA PRO A 191 -7.66 -3.54 16.56
C PRO A 191 -8.79 -2.79 15.83
N GLN A 192 -8.44 -1.84 14.96
CA GLN A 192 -9.38 -0.97 14.25
C GLN A 192 -9.79 -1.52 12.88
N LEU A 193 -9.11 -2.58 12.40
CA LEU A 193 -9.41 -3.22 11.13
C LEU A 193 -10.73 -3.98 11.22
N ALA A 194 -11.61 -3.82 10.23
CA ALA A 194 -12.86 -4.55 10.13
C ALA A 194 -12.61 -6.05 9.93
N LEU A 195 -13.57 -6.90 10.31
CA LEU A 195 -13.54 -8.31 9.92
C LEU A 195 -13.58 -8.42 8.38
N GLY A 196 -12.71 -9.25 7.82
CA GLY A 196 -12.49 -9.33 6.38
C GLY A 196 -11.70 -8.15 5.80
N GLY A 197 -11.36 -7.14 6.63
CA GLY A 197 -10.47 -6.05 6.24
C GLY A 197 -9.06 -6.53 5.97
N MET A 198 -8.32 -5.77 5.19
CA MET A 198 -7.02 -6.18 4.65
C MET A 198 -5.92 -5.19 4.99
N VAL A 199 -4.75 -5.71 5.36
CA VAL A 199 -3.47 -4.98 5.35
C VAL A 199 -2.67 -5.46 4.15
N VAL A 200 -2.18 -4.54 3.33
CA VAL A 200 -1.29 -4.81 2.20
C VAL A 200 0.09 -4.26 2.55
N TYR A 201 1.09 -5.13 2.59
CA TYR A 201 2.49 -4.75 2.70
C TYR A 201 3.07 -4.65 1.29
N ASP A 202 3.61 -3.48 0.92
CA ASP A 202 4.16 -3.23 -0.42
C ASP A 202 5.52 -3.91 -0.63
N ASP A 203 6.31 -4.04 0.41
CA ASP A 203 7.72 -4.39 0.34
C ASP A 203 8.06 -5.86 0.57
N TYR A 204 7.06 -6.74 0.60
CA TYR A 204 7.26 -8.14 0.90
C TYR A 204 8.03 -8.88 -0.20
N GLY A 205 9.23 -9.33 0.14
CA GLY A 205 10.09 -10.08 -0.78
C GLY A 205 11.01 -9.24 -1.65
N PHE A 206 11.03 -7.90 -1.49
CA PHE A 206 12.06 -7.07 -2.13
C PHE A 206 13.41 -7.19 -1.43
N TYR A 207 14.46 -7.38 -2.24
CA TYR A 207 15.83 -7.30 -1.73
C TYR A 207 16.16 -5.85 -1.40
N GLY A 208 16.43 -5.62 -0.14
CA GLY A 208 16.60 -4.30 0.47
C GLY A 208 15.55 -4.02 1.56
N CYS A 209 14.39 -4.70 1.52
CA CYS A 209 13.32 -4.61 2.50
C CYS A 209 13.17 -5.92 3.30
N GLU A 210 14.31 -6.53 3.68
CA GLU A 210 14.33 -7.81 4.42
C GLU A 210 13.61 -7.70 5.76
N GLY A 211 13.60 -6.51 6.37
CA GLY A 211 12.87 -6.22 7.60
C GLY A 211 11.37 -6.42 7.44
N VAL A 212 10.77 -5.89 6.37
CA VAL A 212 9.35 -6.08 6.05
C VAL A 212 9.06 -7.55 5.72
N THR A 213 9.95 -8.20 4.94
CA THR A 213 9.84 -9.64 4.64
C THR A 213 9.81 -10.48 5.92
N ARG A 214 10.65 -10.15 6.90
CA ARG A 214 10.66 -10.81 8.21
C ARG A 214 9.35 -10.60 8.96
N LEU A 215 8.87 -9.36 9.05
CA LEU A 215 7.62 -9.03 9.73
C LEU A 215 6.45 -9.81 9.15
N VAL A 216 6.31 -9.83 7.83
CA VAL A 216 5.22 -10.57 7.17
C VAL A 216 5.32 -12.08 7.44
N ASN A 217 6.53 -12.64 7.48
CA ASN A 217 6.72 -14.04 7.86
C ASN A 217 6.30 -14.32 9.31
N GLU A 218 6.44 -13.35 10.23
CA GLU A 218 5.93 -13.45 11.61
C GLU A 218 4.38 -13.40 11.64
N GLU A 219 3.73 -12.76 10.66
CA GLU A 219 2.26 -12.72 10.53
C GLU A 219 1.64 -14.10 10.24
N TYR A 220 2.35 -15.01 9.58
CA TYR A 220 1.87 -16.38 9.31
C TYR A 220 1.61 -17.18 10.57
N GLU A 221 2.28 -16.86 11.68
CA GLU A 221 2.11 -17.56 12.95
C GLU A 221 0.86 -17.11 13.74
N ARG A 222 0.19 -16.06 13.26
CA ARG A 222 -0.98 -15.48 13.93
C ARG A 222 -2.27 -16.19 13.51
N SER A 223 -3.06 -16.65 14.49
CA SER A 223 -4.31 -17.40 14.22
C SER A 223 -5.52 -16.52 13.90
N ASP A 224 -5.41 -15.19 14.01
CA ASP A 224 -6.47 -14.22 13.79
C ASP A 224 -6.47 -13.62 12.37
N ARG A 225 -5.56 -14.10 11.51
CA ARG A 225 -5.35 -13.57 10.17
C ARG A 225 -4.99 -14.64 9.14
N LEU A 226 -5.23 -14.32 7.87
CA LEU A 226 -4.80 -15.10 6.73
C LEU A 226 -3.80 -14.28 5.92
N VAL A 227 -2.63 -14.84 5.62
CA VAL A 227 -1.58 -14.19 4.83
C VAL A 227 -1.55 -14.78 3.43
N MET A 228 -1.61 -13.94 2.41
CA MET A 228 -1.44 -14.31 1.00
C MET A 228 -0.22 -13.62 0.42
N HIS A 229 0.68 -14.42 -0.15
CA HIS A 229 1.86 -13.91 -0.85
C HIS A 229 1.62 -13.91 -2.35
N ASN A 230 1.60 -12.73 -2.97
CA ASN A 230 1.24 -12.58 -4.38
C ASN A 230 2.41 -12.67 -5.36
N LEU A 231 3.64 -12.85 -4.86
CA LEU A 231 4.88 -12.98 -5.66
C LEU A 231 5.22 -11.75 -6.54
N ASN A 232 4.55 -10.64 -6.33
CA ASN A 232 4.79 -9.37 -7.03
C ASN A 232 5.43 -8.28 -6.15
N GLY A 233 5.70 -8.60 -4.88
CA GLY A 233 6.14 -7.67 -3.85
C GLY A 233 5.07 -7.33 -2.82
N HIS A 234 3.79 -7.66 -3.07
CA HIS A 234 2.73 -7.55 -2.08
C HIS A 234 2.55 -8.81 -1.24
N ALA A 235 2.25 -8.60 0.04
CA ALA A 235 1.56 -9.57 0.86
C ALA A 235 0.25 -8.97 1.35
N VAL A 236 -0.84 -9.72 1.22
CA VAL A 236 -2.16 -9.30 1.68
C VAL A 236 -2.54 -10.09 2.92
N VAL A 237 -2.78 -9.38 4.03
CA VAL A 237 -3.13 -9.97 5.32
C VAL A 237 -4.59 -9.64 5.63
N THR A 238 -5.44 -10.65 5.72
CA THR A 238 -6.89 -10.48 5.96
C THR A 238 -7.23 -10.84 7.40
N LYS A 239 -7.99 -9.97 8.08
CA LYS A 239 -8.46 -10.20 9.45
C LYS A 239 -9.60 -11.19 9.48
N LEU A 240 -9.46 -12.26 10.28
CA LEU A 240 -10.45 -13.32 10.43
C LEU A 240 -11.35 -13.16 11.68
N ARG A 241 -10.84 -12.53 12.74
CA ARG A 241 -11.54 -12.34 14.02
C ARG A 241 -10.93 -11.23 14.88
#